data_a31b701bcc0fb0a0fc38b795269cc9d2
#
_entry.id   a31b701bcc0fb0a0fc38b795269cc9d2
#
_cell.length_a   1.000
_cell.length_b   1.000
_cell.length_c   1.000
_cell.angle_alpha   90.00
_cell.angle_beta   90.00
_cell.angle_gamma   90.00
#
_symmetry.space_group_name_H-M   'P 1'
#
loop_
_entity.id
_entity.type
_entity.pdbx_description
1 polymer ?
#
loop_
_entity_poly.entity_id
_entity_poly.type
_entity_poly.pdbx_seq_one_letter_code
_entity_poly.pdbx_strand_id
1 'polypeptide(L)'
;MAGQDASLPATFPEPRGTMTLGKIRMAFLRGFFARRARSGVANGDGGIGARRHGAVLLAFLVSLALLSPGLARAQIGSDRYSAMVIDAGSGTVLLAANPDAPRYPASLTKMMTLYLTFEALRDRRIALQDRVPISAHAASQEPSKLDLQPGTRLTVEQAILALITKSANDAASALGEALGGSEERFAQMMTLRARALGMSHTVFRNASGLPDPGQVTTARDLAILARHLIQDYPDQYRYFSVPGFVFHGRMIPNHDHMLTTYQGADGLKTGYTEAAGHNLVTSAVRGNVRLIGVVLGAGSNPERDQHMAAILDQGFASVGVPGSGIVLAHAGTGKWGGLIGTAHAASLPASLRNHPHRGAPATRLVATHWHKKSARLVHEAAAHLAPHHKPTAHASRASAHAVSHASVPKPPLPVPPSLS
;
A
#
# COMPACT_ATOMS: atom_id res chain seq x y z
N MET A 1 44.33 32.35 35.53
CA MET A 1 44.47 33.02 34.24
C MET A 1 43.36 32.44 33.36
N ALA A 2 42.27 33.13 33.29
CA ALA A 2 41.77 33.96 32.20
C ALA A 2 41.56 33.08 30.96
N GLY A 3 40.43 32.80 30.49
CA GLY A 3 39.19 33.54 30.26
C GLY A 3 38.94 33.52 28.75
N GLN A 4 37.78 33.12 28.29
CA GLN A 4 36.97 33.96 27.39
C GLN A 4 35.81 33.17 26.83
N ASP A 5 34.62 33.54 27.27
CA ASP A 5 33.33 33.38 26.62
C ASP A 5 33.33 34.00 25.21
N ALA A 6 32.68 33.35 24.28
CA ALA A 6 32.20 33.98 23.05
C ALA A 6 30.83 33.41 22.65
N SER A 7 29.80 33.99 23.23
CA SER A 7 28.43 33.93 22.75
C SER A 7 28.22 34.83 21.55
N LEU A 8 27.67 34.34 20.45
CA LEU A 8 27.14 35.16 19.36
C LEU A 8 25.66 34.80 19.15
N PRO A 9 24.75 35.80 19.09
CA PRO A 9 23.36 35.61 18.74
C PRO A 9 23.17 35.77 17.23
N ALA A 10 22.54 34.80 16.57
CA ALA A 10 22.07 34.97 15.23
C ALA A 10 20.54 35.12 15.25
N THR A 11 20.07 36.34 15.20
CA THR A 11 18.70 36.74 14.89
C THR A 11 18.52 36.70 13.37
N PHE A 12 17.60 35.85 12.89
CA PHE A 12 17.09 35.89 11.52
C PHE A 12 15.85 36.78 11.50
N PRO A 13 15.66 37.67 10.50
CA PRO A 13 14.45 38.45 10.35
C PRO A 13 13.34 37.63 9.68
N GLU A 14 12.10 37.75 10.22
CA GLU A 14 10.87 37.23 9.61
C GLU A 14 10.55 37.94 8.27
N PRO A 15 10.06 37.24 7.26
CA PRO A 15 9.50 37.88 6.08
C PRO A 15 8.05 38.30 6.33
N ARG A 16 7.81 39.60 6.32
CA ARG A 16 6.48 40.20 6.31
C ARG A 16 5.83 40.04 4.92
N GLY A 17 4.57 39.62 4.94
CA GLY A 17 3.59 40.02 3.93
C GLY A 17 3.25 38.98 2.87
N THR A 18 2.38 38.03 3.20
CA THR A 18 1.54 37.32 2.22
C THR A 18 0.40 38.23 1.75
N MET A 19 0.54 38.82 0.57
CA MET A 19 -0.57 39.44 -0.15
C MET A 19 -1.48 38.36 -0.71
N THR A 20 -2.69 38.28 -0.19
CA THR A 20 -3.76 37.40 -0.66
C THR A 20 -4.20 37.79 -2.07
N LEU A 21 -4.05 36.89 -3.01
CA LEU A 21 -4.41 36.97 -4.44
C LEU A 21 -5.95 37.03 -4.71
N GLY A 22 -6.75 37.35 -3.70
CA GLY A 22 -8.21 37.31 -3.76
C GLY A 22 -8.93 38.61 -4.16
N LYS A 23 -8.22 39.75 -4.31
CA LYS A 23 -8.88 41.07 -4.52
C LYS A 23 -8.68 41.73 -5.88
N ILE A 24 -8.00 41.11 -6.83
CA ILE A 24 -7.77 41.70 -8.16
C ILE A 24 -8.82 41.32 -9.22
N ARG A 25 -9.75 40.40 -8.93
CA ARG A 25 -10.72 39.91 -9.95
C ARG A 25 -12.06 40.64 -10.03
N MET A 26 -12.29 41.69 -9.22
CA MET A 26 -13.61 42.38 -9.20
C MET A 26 -13.64 43.83 -9.70
N ALA A 27 -12.48 44.38 -10.11
CA ALA A 27 -12.41 45.78 -10.57
C ALA A 27 -12.53 45.99 -12.09
N PHE A 28 -12.42 44.93 -12.90
CA PHE A 28 -12.40 45.05 -14.36
C PHE A 28 -13.76 44.81 -15.07
N LEU A 29 -14.80 44.40 -14.36
CA LEU A 29 -16.10 44.12 -14.97
C LEU A 29 -17.15 45.23 -14.76
N ARG A 30 -16.84 46.35 -14.07
CA ARG A 30 -17.79 47.47 -13.87
C ARG A 30 -17.62 48.66 -14.85
N GLY A 31 -16.61 48.63 -15.72
CA GLY A 31 -16.30 49.75 -16.63
C GLY A 31 -16.91 49.66 -18.06
N PHE A 32 -17.54 48.58 -18.45
CA PHE A 32 -17.94 48.36 -19.85
C PHE A 32 -19.44 48.47 -20.13
N PHE A 33 -20.29 48.69 -19.15
CA PHE A 33 -21.77 48.74 -19.35
C PHE A 33 -22.42 50.11 -19.20
N ALA A 34 -21.69 51.21 -19.08
CA ALA A 34 -22.27 52.51 -18.79
C ALA A 34 -22.02 53.57 -19.88
N ARG A 35 -21.99 53.21 -21.16
CA ARG A 35 -22.00 54.19 -22.28
C ARG A 35 -22.60 53.59 -23.54
N ARG A 36 -23.94 53.55 -23.66
CA ARG A 36 -24.61 53.70 -24.94
C ARG A 36 -26.15 53.68 -24.76
N ALA A 37 -26.67 54.77 -24.30
CA ALA A 37 -28.07 55.11 -24.53
C ALA A 37 -28.14 56.60 -24.83
N ARG A 38 -28.02 56.97 -26.12
CA ARG A 38 -28.68 58.17 -26.75
C ARG A 38 -28.17 58.31 -28.18
N SER A 39 -29.18 58.51 -29.02
CA SER A 39 -29.20 59.06 -30.35
C SER A 39 -29.22 58.04 -31.48
N GLY A 40 -30.34 58.00 -32.17
CA GLY A 40 -30.52 58.56 -33.49
C GLY A 40 -31.18 57.56 -34.38
N VAL A 41 -32.43 57.76 -34.69
CA VAL A 41 -33.20 57.20 -35.81
C VAL A 41 -32.57 57.69 -37.12
N ALA A 42 -32.16 56.77 -38.01
CA ALA A 42 -32.08 57.02 -39.44
C ALA A 42 -32.16 55.70 -40.20
N ASN A 43 -33.08 55.67 -41.16
CA ASN A 43 -33.35 54.60 -42.13
C ASN A 43 -32.18 54.40 -43.07
N GLY A 44 -32.00 53.14 -43.54
CA GLY A 44 -31.22 52.87 -44.75
C GLY A 44 -30.49 51.52 -44.78
N ASP A 45 -30.96 50.64 -45.62
CA ASP A 45 -30.29 49.57 -46.34
C ASP A 45 -29.83 48.28 -45.56
N GLY A 46 -30.55 47.24 -45.96
CA GLY A 46 -30.24 45.85 -45.64
C GLY A 46 -28.96 45.38 -46.33
N GLY A 47 -28.17 44.62 -45.62
CA GLY A 47 -27.10 43.78 -46.18
C GLY A 47 -25.82 43.58 -45.36
N ILE A 48 -25.54 44.42 -44.39
CA ILE A 48 -24.24 44.34 -43.63
C ILE A 48 -24.39 43.73 -42.23
N GLY A 49 -25.62 43.54 -41.75
CA GLY A 49 -25.88 43.03 -40.39
C GLY A 49 -25.49 41.55 -40.16
N ALA A 50 -25.75 40.68 -41.15
CA ALA A 50 -25.54 39.24 -41.02
C ALA A 50 -24.06 38.83 -40.89
N ARG A 51 -23.16 39.54 -41.56
CA ARG A 51 -21.70 39.23 -41.50
C ARG A 51 -21.08 39.67 -40.17
N ARG A 52 -21.56 40.73 -39.55
CA ARG A 52 -21.05 41.20 -38.23
C ARG A 52 -21.49 40.32 -37.08
N HIS A 53 -22.72 39.76 -37.12
CA HIS A 53 -23.19 38.83 -36.11
C HIS A 53 -22.46 37.49 -36.20
N GLY A 54 -22.12 37.00 -37.39
CA GLY A 54 -21.32 35.79 -37.57
C GLY A 54 -19.90 35.92 -37.01
N ALA A 55 -19.24 37.08 -37.24
CA ALA A 55 -17.89 37.32 -36.69
C ALA A 55 -17.86 37.45 -35.19
N VAL A 56 -18.90 38.06 -34.54
CA VAL A 56 -19.02 38.16 -33.09
C VAL A 56 -19.31 36.80 -32.49
N LEU A 57 -20.18 35.98 -33.12
CA LEU A 57 -20.47 34.62 -32.65
C LEU A 57 -19.24 33.71 -32.76
N LEU A 58 -18.47 33.81 -33.84
CA LEU A 58 -17.23 33.07 -34.05
C LEU A 58 -16.17 33.50 -33.01
N ALA A 59 -16.01 34.79 -32.75
CA ALA A 59 -15.12 35.32 -31.74
C ALA A 59 -15.52 34.86 -30.31
N PHE A 60 -16.83 34.79 -30.05
CA PHE A 60 -17.35 34.28 -28.76
C PHE A 60 -17.13 32.78 -28.62
N LEU A 61 -17.32 31.97 -29.66
CA LEU A 61 -17.05 30.53 -29.67
C LEU A 61 -15.55 30.25 -29.55
N VAL A 62 -14.68 31.01 -30.21
CA VAL A 62 -13.23 30.90 -30.05
C VAL A 62 -12.78 31.32 -28.65
N SER A 63 -13.37 32.38 -28.08
CA SER A 63 -13.10 32.76 -26.71
C SER A 63 -13.59 31.72 -25.68
N LEU A 64 -14.72 31.05 -25.94
CA LEU A 64 -15.24 29.97 -25.13
C LEU A 64 -14.36 28.70 -25.24
N ALA A 65 -13.80 28.44 -26.40
CA ALA A 65 -12.83 27.36 -26.65
C ALA A 65 -11.47 27.64 -26.00
N LEU A 66 -11.04 28.90 -25.90
CA LEU A 66 -9.82 29.33 -25.20
C LEU A 66 -10.03 29.43 -23.68
N LEU A 67 -11.26 29.57 -23.23
CA LEU A 67 -11.66 29.52 -21.81
C LEU A 67 -12.09 28.13 -21.38
N SER A 68 -12.06 27.12 -22.26
CA SER A 68 -12.14 25.74 -21.83
C SER A 68 -11.00 25.54 -20.82
N PRO A 69 -11.30 25.24 -19.54
CA PRO A 69 -10.26 24.81 -18.63
C PRO A 69 -9.63 23.63 -19.35
N GLY A 70 -8.37 23.80 -19.78
CA GLY A 70 -7.63 22.70 -20.38
C GLY A 70 -7.94 21.50 -19.53
N LEU A 71 -8.40 20.41 -20.13
CA LEU A 71 -8.71 19.16 -19.45
C LEU A 71 -7.57 18.93 -18.47
N ALA A 72 -7.77 19.42 -17.23
CA ALA A 72 -6.90 19.07 -16.12
C ALA A 72 -7.00 17.56 -16.16
N ARG A 73 -6.00 16.91 -16.77
CA ARG A 73 -5.76 15.49 -16.54
C ARG A 73 -5.92 15.37 -15.03
N ALA A 74 -6.94 14.65 -14.59
CA ALA A 74 -7.11 14.36 -13.21
C ALA A 74 -5.75 13.81 -12.79
N GLN A 75 -4.94 14.67 -12.20
CA GLN A 75 -3.62 14.30 -11.73
C GLN A 75 -3.93 13.39 -10.59
N ILE A 76 -3.89 12.08 -10.87
CA ILE A 76 -3.94 11.06 -9.84
C ILE A 76 -2.78 11.42 -8.94
N GLY A 77 -3.07 11.94 -7.77
CA GLY A 77 -2.03 12.19 -6.83
C GLY A 77 -2.12 13.56 -6.17
N SER A 78 -2.25 13.49 -4.89
CA SER A 78 -1.86 14.55 -3.96
C SER A 78 -0.36 14.85 -4.14
N ASP A 79 0.15 15.91 -3.51
CA ASP A 79 1.58 16.21 -3.41
C ASP A 79 2.40 15.02 -2.86
N ARG A 80 1.72 14.03 -2.28
CA ARG A 80 2.28 12.78 -1.72
C ARG A 80 2.37 11.64 -2.74
N TYR A 81 1.88 11.83 -3.97
CA TYR A 81 1.85 10.77 -4.97
C TYR A 81 3.25 10.35 -5.45
N SER A 82 3.51 9.04 -5.45
CA SER A 82 4.64 8.40 -6.11
C SER A 82 4.21 7.04 -6.64
N ALA A 83 4.72 6.65 -7.81
CA ALA A 83 4.45 5.33 -8.38
C ALA A 83 5.66 4.78 -9.12
N MET A 84 5.73 3.45 -9.19
CA MET A 84 6.74 2.73 -9.95
C MET A 84 6.23 1.36 -10.36
N VAL A 85 6.62 0.92 -11.55
CA VAL A 85 6.46 -0.47 -12.01
C VAL A 85 7.81 -0.96 -12.50
N ILE A 86 8.20 -2.13 -12.01
CA ILE A 86 9.41 -2.81 -12.46
C ILE A 86 9.11 -4.23 -12.92
N ASP A 87 9.92 -4.76 -13.81
CA ASP A 87 10.04 -6.21 -14.05
C ASP A 87 10.78 -6.85 -12.87
N ALA A 88 10.16 -7.84 -12.24
CA ALA A 88 10.70 -8.47 -11.03
C ALA A 88 11.97 -9.29 -11.30
N GLY A 89 12.13 -9.87 -12.50
CA GLY A 89 13.30 -10.66 -12.88
C GLY A 89 14.53 -9.80 -13.11
N SER A 90 14.42 -8.83 -14.02
CA SER A 90 15.56 -7.98 -14.41
C SER A 90 15.75 -6.76 -13.49
N GLY A 91 14.70 -6.30 -12.80
CA GLY A 91 14.69 -5.02 -12.08
C GLY A 91 14.51 -3.81 -13.00
N THR A 92 14.26 -4.03 -14.29
CA THR A 92 14.05 -2.96 -15.27
C THR A 92 12.83 -2.11 -14.88
N VAL A 93 13.02 -0.79 -14.87
CA VAL A 93 11.93 0.17 -14.61
C VAL A 93 11.10 0.32 -15.87
N LEU A 94 9.80 0.01 -15.78
CA LEU A 94 8.85 0.12 -16.89
C LEU A 94 8.07 1.44 -16.82
N LEU A 95 7.71 1.87 -15.61
CA LEU A 95 6.99 3.10 -15.34
C LEU A 95 7.51 3.73 -14.06
N ALA A 96 7.57 5.05 -14.01
CA ALA A 96 7.94 5.79 -12.80
C ALA A 96 7.30 7.18 -12.78
N ALA A 97 6.83 7.57 -11.60
CA ALA A 97 6.38 8.92 -11.29
C ALA A 97 6.86 9.25 -9.87
N ASN A 98 7.69 10.29 -9.72
CA ASN A 98 8.29 10.69 -8.45
C ASN A 98 8.92 9.51 -7.67
N PRO A 99 9.67 8.58 -8.32
CA PRO A 99 10.07 7.30 -7.70
C PRO A 99 11.00 7.48 -6.51
N ASP A 100 11.75 8.57 -6.47
CA ASP A 100 12.76 8.85 -5.46
C ASP A 100 12.34 9.95 -4.46
N ALA A 101 11.11 10.45 -4.60
CA ALA A 101 10.57 11.43 -3.65
C ALA A 101 10.36 10.79 -2.26
N PRO A 102 10.82 11.43 -1.16
CA PRO A 102 10.60 10.93 0.19
C PRO A 102 9.11 10.80 0.50
N ARG A 103 8.70 9.64 1.05
CA ARG A 103 7.33 9.31 1.41
C ARG A 103 7.29 8.57 2.73
N TYR A 104 6.16 8.67 3.43
CA TYR A 104 5.91 7.87 4.61
C TYR A 104 5.45 6.47 4.19
N PRO A 105 6.14 5.39 4.66
CA PRO A 105 5.80 4.02 4.27
C PRO A 105 4.45 3.54 4.81
N ALA A 106 4.01 4.08 5.97
CA ALA A 106 2.91 3.48 6.73
C ALA A 106 3.16 1.97 6.93
N SER A 107 2.13 1.13 6.89
CA SER A 107 2.28 -0.32 7.11
C SER A 107 3.06 -1.08 6.02
N LEU A 108 3.54 -0.42 4.95
CA LEU A 108 4.52 -1.04 4.05
C LEU A 108 5.85 -1.32 4.77
N THR A 109 6.13 -0.66 5.89
CA THR A 109 7.22 -0.96 6.84
C THR A 109 7.26 -2.43 7.21
N LYS A 110 6.08 -3.07 7.37
CA LYS A 110 5.98 -4.49 7.74
C LYS A 110 6.58 -5.44 6.69
N MET A 111 6.79 -4.97 5.46
CA MET A 111 7.54 -5.75 4.46
C MET A 111 8.99 -5.98 4.92
N MET A 112 9.65 -4.99 5.52
CA MET A 112 11.00 -5.16 6.08
C MET A 112 10.97 -5.99 7.36
N THR A 113 9.96 -5.85 8.20
CA THR A 113 9.77 -6.72 9.39
C THR A 113 9.64 -8.18 8.97
N LEU A 114 8.85 -8.47 7.94
CA LEU A 114 8.72 -9.81 7.36
C LEU A 114 10.02 -10.27 6.70
N TYR A 115 10.72 -9.39 5.99
CA TYR A 115 12.02 -9.74 5.38
C TYR A 115 13.02 -10.23 6.44
N LEU A 116 13.20 -9.49 7.55
CA LEU A 116 14.09 -9.90 8.65
C LEU A 116 13.58 -11.14 9.39
N THR A 117 12.27 -11.33 9.47
CA THR A 117 11.66 -12.55 10.04
C THR A 117 11.97 -13.76 9.15
N PHE A 118 11.83 -13.63 7.82
CA PHE A 118 12.17 -14.69 6.86
C PHE A 118 13.67 -14.99 6.84
N GLU A 119 14.51 -13.96 6.98
CA GLU A 119 15.94 -14.14 7.16
C GLU A 119 16.24 -14.98 8.41
N ALA A 120 15.61 -14.66 9.53
CA ALA A 120 15.80 -15.40 10.79
C ALA A 120 15.32 -16.88 10.68
N LEU A 121 14.23 -17.13 9.95
CA LEU A 121 13.74 -18.48 9.65
C LEU A 121 14.72 -19.25 8.73
N ARG A 122 15.20 -18.63 7.65
CA ARG A 122 16.20 -19.23 6.75
C ARG A 122 17.48 -19.61 7.49
N ASP A 123 17.94 -18.72 8.35
CA ASP A 123 19.16 -18.89 9.14
C ASP A 123 18.94 -19.78 10.37
N ARG A 124 17.74 -20.34 10.55
CA ARG A 124 17.35 -21.23 11.66
C ARG A 124 17.55 -20.62 13.05
N ARG A 125 17.53 -19.29 13.14
CA ARG A 125 17.56 -18.56 14.41
C ARG A 125 16.22 -18.61 15.13
N ILE A 126 15.14 -18.79 14.37
CA ILE A 126 13.78 -19.03 14.85
C ILE A 126 13.11 -20.08 13.98
N ALA A 127 12.03 -20.68 14.50
CA ALA A 127 11.14 -21.60 13.79
C ALA A 127 9.71 -21.04 13.76
N LEU A 128 8.89 -21.51 12.80
CA LEU A 128 7.48 -21.04 12.65
C LEU A 128 6.64 -21.27 13.92
N GLN A 129 6.94 -22.32 14.68
CA GLN A 129 6.21 -22.70 15.89
C GLN A 129 6.77 -22.05 17.17
N ASP A 130 7.88 -21.33 17.09
CA ASP A 130 8.43 -20.63 18.24
C ASP A 130 7.44 -19.58 18.76
N ARG A 131 7.47 -19.38 20.07
CA ARG A 131 6.53 -18.54 20.80
C ARG A 131 7.10 -17.15 21.02
N VAL A 132 6.56 -16.18 20.31
CA VAL A 132 6.86 -14.75 20.46
C VAL A 132 6.10 -14.21 21.67
N PRO A 133 6.77 -13.69 22.72
CA PRO A 133 6.11 -13.10 23.87
C PRO A 133 5.50 -11.74 23.51
N ILE A 134 4.37 -11.41 24.13
CA ILE A 134 3.70 -10.12 23.98
C ILE A 134 4.03 -9.25 25.18
N SER A 135 4.82 -8.22 24.97
CA SER A 135 5.15 -7.21 25.97
C SER A 135 3.99 -6.24 26.20
N ALA A 136 4.05 -5.46 27.27
CA ALA A 136 3.11 -4.37 27.49
C ALA A 136 3.21 -3.31 26.36
N HIS A 137 4.44 -3.05 25.87
CA HIS A 137 4.68 -2.14 24.75
C HIS A 137 4.02 -2.65 23.46
N ALA A 138 4.25 -3.91 23.07
CA ALA A 138 3.62 -4.50 21.88
C ALA A 138 2.09 -4.48 21.98
N ALA A 139 1.51 -4.84 23.12
CA ALA A 139 0.06 -4.84 23.33
C ALA A 139 -0.57 -3.44 23.27
N SER A 140 0.18 -2.38 23.65
CA SER A 140 -0.29 -0.99 23.66
C SER A 140 -0.29 -0.33 22.27
N GLN A 141 0.23 -1.00 21.25
CA GLN A 141 0.32 -0.41 19.90
C GLN A 141 -1.05 0.03 19.37
N GLU A 142 -1.05 1.14 18.62
CA GLU A 142 -2.25 1.67 17.97
C GLU A 142 -2.82 0.73 16.90
N PRO A 143 -4.10 0.76 16.61
CA PRO A 143 -4.72 -0.03 15.53
C PRO A 143 -4.10 0.28 14.14
N SER A 144 -4.08 -0.71 13.19
CA SER A 144 -4.69 -2.03 13.20
C SER A 144 -3.90 -3.03 14.04
N LYS A 145 -4.57 -3.88 14.81
CA LYS A 145 -3.93 -4.86 15.70
C LYS A 145 -4.83 -6.08 15.94
N LEU A 146 -4.28 -7.13 16.54
CA LEU A 146 -5.02 -8.33 16.99
C LEU A 146 -5.60 -8.18 18.40
N ASP A 147 -5.32 -7.10 19.11
CA ASP A 147 -5.64 -6.86 20.52
C ASP A 147 -5.01 -7.92 21.46
N LEU A 148 -3.73 -8.20 21.20
CA LEU A 148 -2.94 -9.15 21.96
C LEU A 148 -2.79 -8.69 23.41
N GLN A 149 -2.91 -9.64 24.35
CA GLN A 149 -2.82 -9.33 25.77
C GLN A 149 -1.37 -9.43 26.26
N PRO A 150 -0.89 -8.50 27.11
CA PRO A 150 0.45 -8.58 27.71
C PRO A 150 0.65 -9.91 28.45
N GLY A 151 1.85 -10.49 28.33
CA GLY A 151 2.20 -11.75 28.96
C GLY A 151 1.73 -13.00 28.19
N THR A 152 0.88 -12.84 27.19
CA THR A 152 0.52 -13.95 26.28
C THR A 152 1.61 -14.17 25.22
N ARG A 153 1.41 -15.16 24.36
CA ARG A 153 2.34 -15.51 23.29
C ARG A 153 1.58 -15.88 22.00
N LEU A 154 2.13 -15.55 20.85
CA LEU A 154 1.68 -16.08 19.55
C LEU A 154 2.83 -16.83 18.87
N THR A 155 2.55 -17.69 17.90
CA THR A 155 3.62 -18.32 17.12
C THR A 155 4.20 -17.33 16.11
N VAL A 156 5.44 -17.55 15.67
CA VAL A 156 6.05 -16.78 14.57
C VAL A 156 5.15 -16.82 13.32
N GLU A 157 4.59 -17.99 12.99
CA GLU A 157 3.66 -18.12 11.86
C GLU A 157 2.39 -17.29 12.03
N GLN A 158 1.78 -17.30 13.22
CA GLN A 158 0.62 -16.45 13.52
C GLN A 158 0.97 -14.97 13.40
N ALA A 159 2.16 -14.57 13.83
CA ALA A 159 2.63 -13.20 13.67
C ALA A 159 2.80 -12.82 12.20
N ILE A 160 3.44 -13.66 11.38
CA ILE A 160 3.58 -13.46 9.93
C ILE A 160 2.20 -13.26 9.29
N LEU A 161 1.25 -14.17 9.55
CA LEU A 161 -0.10 -14.10 9.01
C LEU A 161 -0.83 -12.82 9.47
N ALA A 162 -0.67 -12.43 10.72
CA ALA A 162 -1.24 -11.21 11.27
C ALA A 162 -0.69 -9.94 10.61
N LEU A 163 0.62 -9.87 10.33
CA LEU A 163 1.25 -8.76 9.63
C LEU A 163 0.72 -8.62 8.20
N ILE A 164 0.56 -9.73 7.52
CA ILE A 164 0.14 -9.77 6.10
C ILE A 164 -1.35 -9.44 5.98
N THR A 165 -2.22 -10.16 6.70
CA THR A 165 -3.67 -10.07 6.51
C THR A 165 -4.29 -8.88 7.23
N LYS A 166 -4.06 -8.78 8.55
CA LYS A 166 -4.63 -7.74 9.42
C LYS A 166 -3.79 -6.47 9.44
N SER A 167 -2.51 -6.56 9.00
CA SER A 167 -1.55 -5.46 9.20
C SER A 167 -1.32 -5.13 10.67
N ALA A 168 -1.31 -6.15 11.55
CA ALA A 168 -1.31 -6.01 13.01
C ALA A 168 -0.04 -5.34 13.53
N ASN A 169 -0.21 -4.19 14.22
CA ASN A 169 0.89 -3.41 14.77
C ASN A 169 1.48 -4.07 16.02
N ASP A 170 0.63 -4.60 16.90
CA ASP A 170 1.02 -5.35 18.09
C ASP A 170 1.88 -6.59 17.75
N ALA A 171 1.48 -7.36 16.74
CA ALA A 171 2.27 -8.51 16.29
C ALA A 171 3.59 -8.08 15.64
N ALA A 172 3.63 -6.94 14.94
CA ALA A 172 4.85 -6.41 14.33
C ALA A 172 5.86 -5.94 15.38
N SER A 173 5.40 -5.20 16.41
CA SER A 173 6.21 -4.79 17.55
C SER A 173 6.76 -6.00 18.31
N ALA A 174 5.90 -6.99 18.61
CA ALA A 174 6.32 -8.22 19.29
C ALA A 174 7.41 -8.99 18.49
N LEU A 175 7.28 -9.13 17.17
CA LEU A 175 8.34 -9.71 16.33
C LEU A 175 9.61 -8.86 16.38
N GLY A 176 9.49 -7.54 16.31
CA GLY A 176 10.62 -6.62 16.40
C GLY A 176 11.38 -6.77 17.70
N GLU A 177 10.67 -6.82 18.84
CA GLU A 177 11.27 -7.06 20.15
C GLU A 177 11.94 -8.44 20.23
N ALA A 178 11.29 -9.49 19.72
CA ALA A 178 11.83 -10.84 19.75
C ALA A 178 13.12 -10.99 18.91
N LEU A 179 13.21 -10.31 17.78
CA LEU A 179 14.36 -10.39 16.86
C LEU A 179 15.47 -9.39 17.19
N GLY A 180 15.11 -8.22 17.71
CA GLY A 180 16.05 -7.13 18.03
C GLY A 180 16.43 -6.99 19.49
N GLY A 181 15.67 -7.61 20.41
CA GLY A 181 15.77 -7.37 21.85
C GLY A 181 14.97 -6.13 22.31
N SER A 182 14.82 -5.12 21.44
CA SER A 182 13.87 -4.01 21.58
C SER A 182 13.41 -3.55 20.19
N GLU A 183 12.27 -2.87 20.12
CA GLU A 183 11.75 -2.36 18.85
C GLU A 183 12.68 -1.30 18.23
N GLU A 184 13.28 -0.43 19.03
CA GLU A 184 14.24 0.59 18.58
C GLU A 184 15.47 -0.04 17.94
N ARG A 185 16.04 -1.07 18.58
CA ARG A 185 17.17 -1.81 18.05
C ARG A 185 16.79 -2.56 16.78
N PHE A 186 15.60 -3.11 16.73
CA PHE A 186 15.08 -3.74 15.53
C PHE A 186 14.91 -2.75 14.37
N ALA A 187 14.40 -1.53 14.62
CA ALA A 187 14.30 -0.47 13.63
C ALA A 187 15.69 -0.05 13.07
N GLN A 188 16.71 -0.06 13.92
CA GLN A 188 18.10 0.15 13.46
C GLN A 188 18.55 -1.01 12.55
N MET A 189 18.26 -2.26 12.90
CA MET A 189 18.55 -3.44 12.07
C MET A 189 17.81 -3.35 10.73
N MET A 190 16.52 -2.96 10.72
CA MET A 190 15.74 -2.73 9.50
C MET A 190 16.42 -1.70 8.59
N THR A 191 16.88 -0.58 9.15
CA THR A 191 17.54 0.49 8.41
C THR A 191 18.89 0.04 7.84
N LEU A 192 19.68 -0.70 8.61
CA LEU A 192 20.94 -1.30 8.12
C LEU A 192 20.69 -2.30 7.01
N ARG A 193 19.66 -3.15 7.14
CA ARG A 193 19.28 -4.10 6.10
C ARG A 193 18.80 -3.38 4.84
N ALA A 194 18.00 -2.33 4.98
CA ALA A 194 17.55 -1.51 3.85
C ALA A 194 18.75 -1.00 3.03
N ARG A 195 19.76 -0.44 3.69
CA ARG A 195 20.99 0.01 3.02
C ARG A 195 21.73 -1.13 2.31
N ALA A 196 21.82 -2.31 2.95
CA ALA A 196 22.46 -3.49 2.37
C ALA A 196 21.72 -4.01 1.13
N LEU A 197 20.41 -3.80 1.04
CA LEU A 197 19.59 -4.14 -0.13
C LEU A 197 19.60 -3.06 -1.23
N GLY A 198 20.27 -1.92 -1.00
CA GLY A 198 20.29 -0.79 -1.95
C GLY A 198 19.14 0.21 -1.76
N MET A 199 18.37 0.14 -0.69
CA MET A 199 17.32 1.09 -0.31
C MET A 199 17.94 2.33 0.35
N SER A 200 18.64 3.15 -0.43
CA SER A 200 19.50 4.23 0.07
C SER A 200 18.74 5.40 0.72
N HIS A 201 17.46 5.55 0.43
CA HIS A 201 16.60 6.64 0.89
C HIS A 201 15.59 6.18 1.96
N THR A 202 15.80 5.00 2.57
CA THR A 202 14.88 4.43 3.55
C THR A 202 15.47 4.43 4.96
N VAL A 203 14.68 4.95 5.90
CA VAL A 203 14.95 4.90 7.33
C VAL A 203 13.72 4.36 8.05
N PHE A 204 13.90 3.34 8.87
CA PHE A 204 12.87 2.78 9.74
C PHE A 204 13.05 3.25 11.18
N ARG A 205 11.94 3.48 11.89
CA ARG A 205 11.89 3.92 13.29
C ARG A 205 11.12 2.96 14.20
N ASN A 206 10.27 2.13 13.60
CA ASN A 206 9.51 1.08 14.30
C ASN A 206 9.25 -0.10 13.36
N ALA A 207 8.73 -1.21 13.92
CA ALA A 207 8.47 -2.44 13.17
C ALA A 207 7.14 -2.40 12.40
N SER A 208 6.25 -1.48 12.71
CA SER A 208 4.85 -1.50 12.29
C SER A 208 4.51 -0.51 11.18
N GLY A 209 5.21 0.60 11.10
CA GLY A 209 4.88 1.72 10.21
C GLY A 209 3.92 2.73 10.83
N LEU A 210 3.77 2.72 12.13
CA LEU A 210 3.11 3.79 12.86
C LEU A 210 3.83 5.13 12.63
N PRO A 211 3.13 6.26 12.72
CA PRO A 211 3.69 7.57 12.42
C PRO A 211 4.96 7.90 13.21
N ASP A 212 6.01 8.26 12.49
CA ASP A 212 7.23 8.85 13.00
C ASP A 212 7.81 9.75 11.92
N PRO A 213 8.12 11.03 12.19
CA PRO A 213 8.62 11.96 11.18
C PRO A 213 9.96 11.54 10.54
N GLY A 214 10.76 10.75 11.27
CA GLY A 214 12.03 10.22 10.78
C GLY A 214 11.90 8.92 10.00
N GLN A 215 10.70 8.35 9.87
CA GLN A 215 10.45 7.11 9.14
C GLN A 215 10.06 7.41 7.70
N VAL A 216 10.99 7.27 6.78
CA VAL A 216 10.84 7.64 5.37
C VAL A 216 11.28 6.52 4.44
N THR A 217 10.72 6.52 3.23
CA THR A 217 11.06 5.60 2.13
C THR A 217 10.82 6.28 0.79
N THR A 218 11.04 5.54 -0.32
CA THR A 218 10.69 5.94 -1.69
C THR A 218 9.98 4.82 -2.41
N ALA A 219 9.30 5.11 -3.53
CA ALA A 219 8.68 4.06 -4.34
C ALA A 219 9.74 3.11 -4.92
N ARG A 220 10.92 3.62 -5.28
CA ARG A 220 12.05 2.80 -5.75
C ARG A 220 12.53 1.84 -4.68
N ASP A 221 12.77 2.32 -3.47
CA ASP A 221 13.26 1.48 -2.38
C ASP A 221 12.27 0.36 -2.02
N LEU A 222 10.97 0.68 -2.02
CA LEU A 222 9.95 -0.34 -1.80
C LEU A 222 9.85 -1.37 -2.93
N ALA A 223 10.07 -0.97 -4.19
CA ALA A 223 10.16 -1.91 -5.30
C ALA A 223 11.39 -2.84 -5.17
N ILE A 224 12.53 -2.31 -4.70
CA ILE A 224 13.73 -3.10 -4.38
C ILE A 224 13.40 -4.13 -3.29
N LEU A 225 12.79 -3.69 -2.18
CA LEU A 225 12.42 -4.59 -1.08
C LEU A 225 11.46 -5.70 -1.53
N ALA A 226 10.45 -5.34 -2.33
CA ALA A 226 9.49 -6.29 -2.88
C ALA A 226 10.17 -7.34 -3.74
N ARG A 227 11.12 -6.91 -4.60
CA ARG A 227 11.90 -7.81 -5.44
C ARG A 227 12.73 -8.79 -4.60
N HIS A 228 13.39 -8.30 -3.56
CA HIS A 228 14.16 -9.15 -2.64
C HIS A 228 13.27 -10.12 -1.86
N LEU A 229 12.08 -9.72 -1.40
CA LEU A 229 11.12 -10.64 -0.75
C LEU A 229 10.75 -11.82 -1.66
N ILE A 230 10.56 -11.55 -2.96
CA ILE A 230 10.22 -12.59 -3.95
C ILE A 230 11.42 -13.49 -4.25
N GLN A 231 12.62 -12.91 -4.41
CA GLN A 231 13.80 -13.64 -4.88
C GLN A 231 14.53 -14.39 -3.77
N ASP A 232 14.67 -13.76 -2.59
CA ASP A 232 15.45 -14.31 -1.48
C ASP A 232 14.65 -15.32 -0.64
N TYR A 233 13.30 -15.22 -0.66
CA TYR A 233 12.40 -16.04 0.18
C TYR A 233 11.20 -16.57 -0.61
N PRO A 234 11.40 -17.30 -1.72
CA PRO A 234 10.29 -17.77 -2.58
C PRO A 234 9.31 -18.68 -1.84
N ASP A 235 9.79 -19.49 -0.89
CA ASP A 235 8.94 -20.39 -0.09
C ASP A 235 8.04 -19.61 0.90
N GLN A 236 8.57 -18.54 1.51
CA GLN A 236 7.83 -17.70 2.44
C GLN A 236 6.96 -16.68 1.71
N TYR A 237 7.32 -16.33 0.48
CA TYR A 237 6.55 -15.38 -0.33
C TYR A 237 5.08 -15.78 -0.49
N ARG A 238 4.78 -17.08 -0.53
CA ARG A 238 3.41 -17.61 -0.61
C ARG A 238 2.47 -17.11 0.52
N TYR A 239 3.00 -16.70 1.66
CA TYR A 239 2.18 -16.12 2.73
C TYR A 239 1.47 -14.84 2.30
N PHE A 240 2.02 -14.07 1.37
CA PHE A 240 1.42 -12.81 0.90
C PHE A 240 0.12 -13.02 0.12
N SER A 241 -0.07 -14.19 -0.48
CA SER A 241 -1.27 -14.53 -1.27
C SER A 241 -2.41 -15.15 -0.46
N VAL A 242 -2.24 -15.34 0.85
CA VAL A 242 -3.31 -15.95 1.66
C VAL A 242 -4.55 -15.03 1.74
N PRO A 243 -5.76 -15.55 1.54
CA PRO A 243 -6.99 -14.75 1.58
C PRO A 243 -7.35 -14.28 3.00
N GLY A 244 -6.78 -14.92 4.02
CA GLY A 244 -6.99 -14.65 5.44
C GLY A 244 -6.48 -15.79 6.30
N PHE A 245 -6.60 -15.65 7.62
CA PHE A 245 -6.26 -16.74 8.55
C PHE A 245 -7.24 -16.77 9.74
N VAL A 246 -7.28 -17.92 10.41
CA VAL A 246 -8.11 -18.10 11.61
C VAL A 246 -7.26 -17.80 12.86
N PHE A 247 -7.71 -16.84 13.65
CA PHE A 247 -7.10 -16.50 14.91
C PHE A 247 -8.15 -16.52 16.02
N HIS A 248 -7.94 -17.31 17.09
CA HIS A 248 -8.89 -17.52 18.18
C HIS A 248 -10.32 -17.83 17.69
N GLY A 249 -10.44 -18.71 16.68
CA GLY A 249 -11.72 -19.11 16.11
C GLY A 249 -12.40 -18.08 15.19
N ARG A 250 -11.78 -16.92 14.95
CA ARG A 250 -12.30 -15.87 14.06
C ARG A 250 -11.49 -15.81 12.77
N MET A 251 -12.19 -15.80 11.63
CA MET A 251 -11.56 -15.54 10.33
C MET A 251 -11.18 -14.08 10.22
N ILE A 252 -9.90 -13.82 9.94
CA ILE A 252 -9.34 -12.49 9.67
C ILE A 252 -9.01 -12.42 8.19
N PRO A 253 -9.77 -11.65 7.38
CA PRO A 253 -9.51 -11.52 5.96
C PRO A 253 -8.27 -10.68 5.66
N ASN A 254 -7.66 -10.91 4.50
CA ASN A 254 -6.58 -10.08 4.01
C ASN A 254 -7.11 -8.71 3.54
N HIS A 255 -6.43 -7.65 3.92
CA HIS A 255 -6.77 -6.27 3.54
C HIS A 255 -6.37 -5.91 2.10
N ASP A 256 -5.61 -6.77 1.41
CA ASP A 256 -5.22 -6.55 0.01
C ASP A 256 -6.30 -7.04 -0.94
N HIS A 257 -7.11 -6.11 -1.44
CA HIS A 257 -8.19 -6.41 -2.38
C HIS A 257 -7.66 -6.82 -3.76
N MET A 258 -6.43 -6.44 -4.15
CA MET A 258 -5.86 -6.80 -5.44
C MET A 258 -5.75 -8.32 -5.61
N LEU A 259 -5.58 -9.08 -4.53
CA LEU A 259 -5.55 -10.55 -4.57
C LEU A 259 -6.80 -11.18 -5.20
N THR A 260 -7.96 -10.50 -5.13
CA THR A 260 -9.23 -11.00 -5.68
C THR A 260 -9.74 -10.20 -6.86
N THR A 261 -9.26 -8.96 -7.07
CA THR A 261 -9.79 -8.05 -8.08
C THR A 261 -8.87 -7.86 -9.29
N TYR A 262 -7.58 -8.21 -9.18
CA TYR A 262 -6.62 -8.06 -10.27
C TYR A 262 -6.01 -9.40 -10.68
N GLN A 263 -6.15 -9.74 -11.95
CA GLN A 263 -5.68 -11.02 -12.48
C GLN A 263 -4.17 -11.16 -12.36
N GLY A 264 -3.75 -12.24 -11.69
CA GLY A 264 -2.36 -12.58 -11.48
C GLY A 264 -1.72 -11.94 -10.26
N ALA A 265 -2.44 -11.09 -9.49
CA ALA A 265 -1.92 -10.55 -8.24
C ALA A 265 -1.72 -11.66 -7.20
N ASP A 266 -0.55 -11.65 -6.54
CA ASP A 266 -0.17 -12.67 -5.54
C ASP A 266 0.48 -12.06 -4.27
N GLY A 267 0.32 -10.79 -4.05
CA GLY A 267 0.78 -10.02 -2.89
C GLY A 267 0.98 -8.56 -3.30
N LEU A 268 1.45 -7.66 -2.46
CA LEU A 268 2.22 -7.85 -1.23
C LEU A 268 1.53 -7.19 -0.02
N LYS A 269 1.46 -5.83 0.00
CA LYS A 269 1.10 -5.13 1.22
C LYS A 269 0.41 -3.79 0.97
N THR A 270 -0.61 -3.50 1.78
CA THR A 270 -1.29 -2.21 1.87
C THR A 270 -0.77 -1.39 3.05
N GLY A 271 -0.90 -0.08 2.98
CA GLY A 271 -0.56 0.84 4.08
C GLY A 271 -1.43 2.09 4.06
N TYR A 272 -1.71 2.63 5.24
CA TYR A 272 -2.40 3.90 5.40
C TYR A 272 -1.98 4.58 6.69
N THR A 273 -1.70 5.85 6.62
CA THR A 273 -1.77 6.82 7.71
C THR A 273 -2.28 8.12 7.10
N GLU A 274 -2.78 9.04 7.92
CA GLU A 274 -3.24 10.34 7.43
C GLU A 274 -2.13 11.09 6.67
N ALA A 275 -0.90 11.07 7.19
CA ALA A 275 0.25 11.72 6.56
C ALA A 275 0.72 11.01 5.28
N ALA A 276 0.63 9.67 5.22
CA ALA A 276 1.08 8.88 4.07
C ALA A 276 0.08 8.85 2.92
N GLY A 277 -1.24 8.96 3.20
CA GLY A 277 -2.29 8.56 2.28
C GLY A 277 -2.38 7.03 2.13
N HIS A 278 -3.08 6.56 1.11
CA HIS A 278 -3.24 5.13 0.83
C HIS A 278 -2.10 4.60 -0.03
N ASN A 279 -1.34 3.66 0.52
CA ASN A 279 -0.16 3.04 -0.09
C ASN A 279 -0.43 1.58 -0.47
N LEU A 280 0.26 1.09 -1.52
CA LEU A 280 0.18 -0.29 -1.96
C LEU A 280 1.47 -0.70 -2.67
N VAL A 281 1.95 -1.89 -2.37
CA VAL A 281 2.90 -2.63 -3.20
C VAL A 281 2.23 -3.92 -3.63
N THR A 282 2.18 -4.16 -4.95
CA THR A 282 1.55 -5.34 -5.54
C THR A 282 2.52 -6.04 -6.47
N SER A 283 2.56 -7.37 -6.41
CA SER A 283 3.16 -8.22 -7.44
C SER A 283 2.06 -8.91 -8.22
N ALA A 284 2.25 -9.03 -9.53
CA ALA A 284 1.35 -9.77 -10.41
C ALA A 284 2.12 -10.57 -11.45
N VAL A 285 1.58 -11.74 -11.81
CA VAL A 285 2.17 -12.65 -12.80
C VAL A 285 1.19 -12.87 -13.94
N ARG A 286 1.66 -12.68 -15.19
CA ARG A 286 0.93 -13.06 -16.40
C ARG A 286 1.90 -13.78 -17.35
N GLY A 287 1.56 -15.02 -17.70
CA GLY A 287 2.50 -15.90 -18.42
C GLY A 287 3.80 -16.06 -17.62
N ASN A 288 4.91 -15.76 -18.25
CA ASN A 288 6.24 -15.85 -17.62
C ASN A 288 6.77 -14.50 -17.11
N VAL A 289 5.95 -13.45 -17.16
CA VAL A 289 6.32 -12.11 -16.70
C VAL A 289 5.74 -11.83 -15.33
N ARG A 290 6.61 -11.44 -14.39
CA ARG A 290 6.22 -10.93 -13.07
C ARG A 290 6.54 -9.45 -12.99
N LEU A 291 5.55 -8.63 -12.68
CA LEU A 291 5.74 -7.21 -12.41
C LEU A 291 5.53 -6.91 -10.94
N ILE A 292 6.20 -5.85 -10.47
CA ILE A 292 6.00 -5.25 -9.15
C ILE A 292 5.58 -3.83 -9.36
N GLY A 293 4.40 -3.47 -8.82
CA GLY A 293 3.87 -2.12 -8.79
C GLY A 293 3.96 -1.52 -7.40
N VAL A 294 4.26 -0.24 -7.32
CA VAL A 294 4.24 0.59 -6.10
C VAL A 294 3.37 1.81 -6.36
N VAL A 295 2.41 2.08 -5.49
CA VAL A 295 1.60 3.30 -5.46
C VAL A 295 1.63 3.87 -4.05
N LEU A 296 2.03 5.13 -3.90
CA LEU A 296 2.09 5.84 -2.63
C LEU A 296 1.27 7.12 -2.72
N GLY A 297 0.58 7.47 -1.62
CA GLY A 297 -0.07 8.75 -1.46
C GLY A 297 -1.42 8.92 -2.16
N ALA A 298 -2.13 7.84 -2.50
CA ALA A 298 -3.47 7.92 -3.06
C ALA A 298 -4.48 8.47 -2.02
N GLY A 299 -5.57 9.09 -2.51
CA GLY A 299 -6.59 9.71 -1.66
C GLY A 299 -7.55 8.69 -1.02
N SER A 300 -7.69 7.48 -1.61
CA SER A 300 -8.58 6.44 -1.11
C SER A 300 -8.12 5.04 -1.54
N ASN A 301 -8.66 3.99 -0.90
CA ASN A 301 -8.42 2.61 -1.31
C ASN A 301 -8.87 2.32 -2.75
N PRO A 302 -10.09 2.71 -3.19
CA PRO A 302 -10.51 2.48 -4.57
C PRO A 302 -9.62 3.18 -5.59
N GLU A 303 -9.23 4.44 -5.35
CA GLU A 303 -8.31 5.19 -6.22
C GLU A 303 -6.96 4.49 -6.32
N ARG A 304 -6.37 4.07 -5.18
CA ARG A 304 -5.12 3.34 -5.10
C ARG A 304 -5.17 2.04 -5.91
N ASP A 305 -6.23 1.23 -5.73
CA ASP A 305 -6.36 -0.07 -6.38
C ASP A 305 -6.60 0.06 -7.88
N GLN A 306 -7.45 1.03 -8.32
CA GLN A 306 -7.67 1.34 -9.73
C GLN A 306 -6.39 1.82 -10.41
N HIS A 307 -5.65 2.69 -9.73
CA HIS A 307 -4.40 3.21 -10.28
C HIS A 307 -3.33 2.13 -10.37
N MET A 308 -3.21 1.27 -9.34
CA MET A 308 -2.30 0.13 -9.38
C MET A 308 -2.62 -0.81 -10.57
N ALA A 309 -3.90 -1.13 -10.78
CA ALA A 309 -4.33 -1.95 -11.92
C ALA A 309 -3.93 -1.32 -13.25
N ALA A 310 -4.16 -0.01 -13.41
CA ALA A 310 -3.85 0.72 -14.64
C ALA A 310 -2.34 0.73 -14.95
N ILE A 311 -1.48 1.00 -13.95
CA ILE A 311 -0.02 1.03 -14.17
C ILE A 311 0.56 -0.36 -14.40
N LEU A 312 0.01 -1.41 -13.77
CA LEU A 312 0.42 -2.79 -14.02
C LEU A 312 0.00 -3.23 -15.44
N ASP A 313 -1.22 -2.92 -15.89
CA ASP A 313 -1.67 -3.21 -17.25
C ASP A 313 -0.80 -2.50 -18.31
N GLN A 314 -0.43 -1.24 -18.06
CA GLN A 314 0.50 -0.51 -18.91
C GLN A 314 1.89 -1.13 -18.90
N GLY A 315 2.38 -1.58 -17.73
CA GLY A 315 3.64 -2.31 -17.59
C GLY A 315 3.63 -3.62 -18.37
N PHE A 316 2.60 -4.45 -18.24
CA PHE A 316 2.46 -5.69 -19.00
C PHE A 316 2.41 -5.44 -20.51
N ALA A 317 1.66 -4.44 -20.95
CA ALA A 317 1.59 -4.05 -22.37
C ALA A 317 2.96 -3.63 -22.91
N SER A 318 3.78 -2.91 -22.14
CA SER A 318 5.13 -2.46 -22.55
C SER A 318 6.12 -3.61 -22.77
N VAL A 319 5.87 -4.78 -22.17
CA VAL A 319 6.68 -6.00 -22.34
C VAL A 319 6.01 -7.05 -23.23
N GLY A 320 4.97 -6.64 -23.99
CA GLY A 320 4.30 -7.49 -24.98
C GLY A 320 3.31 -8.51 -24.39
N VAL A 321 2.94 -8.36 -23.11
CA VAL A 321 1.92 -9.20 -22.47
C VAL A 321 0.57 -8.47 -22.53
N PRO A 322 -0.50 -9.09 -23.11
CA PRO A 322 -1.81 -8.45 -23.19
C PRO A 322 -2.31 -8.01 -21.81
N GLY A 323 -2.93 -6.84 -21.74
CA GLY A 323 -3.68 -6.38 -20.56
C GLY A 323 -4.78 -7.38 -20.20
N SER A 324 -5.25 -7.35 -18.95
CA SER A 324 -6.28 -8.27 -18.46
C SER A 324 -7.62 -8.17 -19.23
N GLY A 325 -7.81 -7.18 -20.07
CA GLY A 325 -9.08 -6.90 -20.74
C GLY A 325 -10.22 -6.60 -19.76
N ILE A 326 -9.94 -6.60 -18.47
CA ILE A 326 -10.88 -6.18 -17.45
C ILE A 326 -10.92 -4.65 -17.46
N VAL A 327 -11.64 -4.10 -18.42
CA VAL A 327 -12.27 -2.78 -18.23
C VAL A 327 -13.06 -2.95 -16.94
N LEU A 328 -12.72 -2.17 -15.91
CA LEU A 328 -13.47 -2.11 -14.66
C LEU A 328 -14.91 -1.71 -14.97
N ALA A 329 -15.77 -2.69 -15.29
CA ALA A 329 -17.18 -2.52 -15.60
C ALA A 329 -18.02 -2.24 -14.33
N HIS A 330 -17.40 -1.69 -13.29
CA HIS A 330 -18.06 -1.22 -12.08
C HIS A 330 -17.64 0.21 -11.74
N ALA A 331 -17.48 1.08 -12.77
CA ALA A 331 -17.67 2.50 -12.54
C ALA A 331 -19.18 2.68 -12.34
N GLY A 332 -19.59 2.75 -11.08
CA GLY A 332 -20.92 3.24 -10.73
C GLY A 332 -21.21 4.53 -11.48
N THR A 333 -22.46 4.82 -11.75
CA THR A 333 -23.03 5.95 -12.48
C THR A 333 -22.67 7.34 -11.91
N GLY A 334 -21.44 7.57 -11.54
CA GLY A 334 -20.84 8.86 -11.24
C GLY A 334 -20.18 9.41 -12.51
N LYS A 335 -20.35 10.69 -12.77
CA LYS A 335 -19.94 11.54 -13.92
C LYS A 335 -18.50 11.39 -14.48
N TRP A 336 -17.92 10.20 -14.50
CA TRP A 336 -16.54 9.91 -14.93
C TRP A 336 -16.43 9.13 -16.26
N GLY A 337 -17.55 8.92 -16.95
CA GLY A 337 -17.61 8.18 -18.22
C GLY A 337 -17.10 8.96 -19.44
N GLY A 338 -15.87 9.45 -19.43
CA GLY A 338 -15.45 10.23 -20.58
C GLY A 338 -13.96 10.45 -20.82
N LEU A 339 -13.03 9.80 -20.11
CA LEU A 339 -11.60 10.16 -20.24
C LEU A 339 -10.64 8.97 -20.19
N ILE A 340 -11.01 7.83 -20.80
CA ILE A 340 -10.02 6.86 -21.25
C ILE A 340 -9.97 7.00 -22.76
N GLY A 341 -8.93 7.68 -23.27
CA GLY A 341 -8.67 7.75 -24.68
C GLY A 341 -8.57 6.34 -25.23
N THR A 342 -9.45 5.98 -26.15
CA THR A 342 -9.33 4.79 -26.97
C THR A 342 -7.97 4.85 -27.65
N ALA A 343 -7.06 3.95 -27.27
CA ALA A 343 -5.88 3.70 -28.07
C ALA A 343 -6.36 3.32 -29.47
N HIS A 344 -6.05 4.14 -30.45
CA HIS A 344 -6.29 3.81 -31.84
C HIS A 344 -5.51 2.53 -32.12
N ALA A 345 -6.25 1.43 -32.28
CA ALA A 345 -5.72 0.24 -32.93
C ALA A 345 -5.27 0.67 -34.32
N ALA A 346 -3.96 0.62 -34.58
CA ALA A 346 -3.40 0.82 -35.88
C ALA A 346 -4.11 -0.12 -36.85
N SER A 347 -4.77 0.43 -37.84
CA SER A 347 -5.47 -0.28 -38.89
C SER A 347 -4.48 -1.20 -39.62
N LEU A 348 -4.68 -2.52 -39.48
CA LEU A 348 -4.02 -3.50 -40.33
C LEU A 348 -4.45 -3.31 -41.80
N PRO A 349 -3.52 -3.45 -42.75
CA PRO A 349 -3.83 -3.28 -44.16
C PRO A 349 -4.88 -4.28 -44.65
N ALA A 350 -5.73 -3.84 -45.55
CA ALA A 350 -6.95 -4.50 -46.05
C ALA A 350 -6.74 -5.80 -46.83
N SER A 351 -5.53 -6.37 -46.90
CA SER A 351 -5.20 -7.54 -47.72
C SER A 351 -5.47 -8.91 -47.09
N LEU A 352 -6.00 -8.97 -45.86
CA LEU A 352 -6.30 -10.25 -45.16
C LEU A 352 -7.79 -10.50 -44.91
N ARG A 353 -8.69 -9.77 -45.58
CA ARG A 353 -10.12 -10.09 -45.57
C ARG A 353 -10.48 -10.91 -46.80
N ASN A 354 -10.38 -12.21 -46.73
CA ASN A 354 -11.23 -13.16 -47.49
C ASN A 354 -10.75 -14.57 -47.27
N HIS A 355 -11.40 -15.25 -46.32
CA HIS A 355 -11.69 -16.68 -46.45
C HIS A 355 -12.85 -17.04 -45.50
N PRO A 356 -13.92 -17.64 -46.05
CA PRO A 356 -15.05 -18.09 -45.25
C PRO A 356 -14.73 -19.48 -44.70
N HIS A 357 -14.64 -19.65 -43.42
CA HIS A 357 -14.69 -20.98 -42.80
C HIS A 357 -16.01 -21.21 -42.05
N ARG A 358 -16.63 -22.29 -42.47
CA ARG A 358 -17.84 -22.90 -41.96
C ARG A 358 -17.68 -23.28 -40.50
N GLY A 359 -18.83 -23.25 -39.81
CA GLY A 359 -19.03 -23.42 -38.40
C GLY A 359 -18.45 -24.68 -37.76
N ALA A 360 -18.14 -24.52 -36.52
CA ALA A 360 -18.06 -25.58 -35.51
C ALA A 360 -18.60 -25.03 -34.17
N PRO A 361 -19.20 -25.88 -33.33
CA PRO A 361 -20.14 -25.47 -32.29
C PRO A 361 -19.43 -24.90 -31.05
N ALA A 362 -20.11 -23.97 -30.39
CA ALA A 362 -19.74 -23.39 -29.14
C ALA A 362 -19.52 -24.44 -28.05
N THR A 363 -18.30 -24.62 -27.59
CA THR A 363 -18.00 -25.41 -26.41
C THR A 363 -18.07 -24.50 -25.18
N ARG A 364 -19.20 -24.63 -24.52
CA ARG A 364 -19.46 -24.05 -23.19
C ARG A 364 -18.78 -24.97 -22.18
N LEU A 365 -17.58 -24.70 -21.74
CA LEU A 365 -16.94 -25.36 -20.60
C LEU A 365 -15.77 -24.56 -20.07
N VAL A 366 -15.76 -24.47 -18.73
CA VAL A 366 -14.67 -24.16 -17.80
C VAL A 366 -14.87 -22.86 -17.00
N ALA A 367 -15.94 -22.81 -16.24
CA ALA A 367 -16.00 -21.93 -15.07
C ALA A 367 -16.20 -22.68 -13.74
N THR A 368 -16.33 -24.03 -13.76
CA THR A 368 -16.71 -24.79 -12.56
C THR A 368 -15.57 -25.57 -11.90
N HIS A 369 -14.35 -25.54 -12.45
CA HIS A 369 -13.25 -26.38 -11.92
C HIS A 369 -12.34 -25.68 -10.92
N TRP A 370 -12.34 -24.35 -10.89
CA TRP A 370 -11.45 -23.59 -9.98
C TRP A 370 -11.98 -23.50 -8.56
N HIS A 371 -13.29 -23.39 -8.38
CA HIS A 371 -13.88 -23.34 -7.02
C HIS A 371 -13.76 -24.64 -6.23
N LYS A 372 -13.69 -25.81 -6.90
CA LYS A 372 -13.53 -27.10 -6.21
C LYS A 372 -12.11 -27.38 -5.74
N LYS A 373 -11.08 -26.84 -6.39
CA LYS A 373 -9.68 -27.03 -5.94
C LYS A 373 -9.34 -26.15 -4.73
N SER A 374 -9.84 -24.92 -4.67
CA SER A 374 -9.63 -24.04 -3.54
C SER A 374 -10.31 -24.53 -2.25
N ALA A 375 -11.53 -25.10 -2.38
CA ALA A 375 -12.22 -25.69 -1.24
C ALA A 375 -11.53 -26.96 -0.70
N ARG A 376 -10.86 -27.73 -1.56
CA ARG A 376 -10.15 -28.96 -1.14
C ARG A 376 -8.86 -28.64 -0.40
N LEU A 377 -8.13 -27.60 -0.80
CA LEU A 377 -6.93 -27.14 -0.11
C LEU A 377 -7.22 -26.57 1.28
N VAL A 378 -8.37 -25.89 1.45
CA VAL A 378 -8.79 -25.38 2.76
C VAL A 378 -9.22 -26.54 3.68
N HIS A 379 -9.80 -27.61 3.13
CA HIS A 379 -10.20 -28.78 3.93
C HIS A 379 -9.01 -29.67 4.30
N GLU A 380 -8.01 -29.77 3.44
CA GLU A 380 -6.80 -30.55 3.69
C GLU A 380 -5.89 -29.86 4.73
N ALA A 381 -5.79 -28.52 4.71
CA ALA A 381 -5.09 -27.76 5.74
C ALA A 381 -5.79 -27.84 7.12
N ALA A 382 -7.11 -27.98 7.17
CA ALA A 382 -7.86 -28.17 8.42
C ALA A 382 -7.72 -29.59 8.98
N ALA A 383 -7.52 -30.61 8.14
CA ALA A 383 -7.39 -32.00 8.56
C ALA A 383 -6.04 -32.32 9.23
N HIS A 384 -5.00 -31.53 8.97
CA HIS A 384 -3.69 -31.71 9.61
C HIS A 384 -3.53 -30.98 10.95
N LEU A 385 -4.54 -30.24 11.42
CA LEU A 385 -4.51 -29.48 12.67
C LEU A 385 -5.35 -30.09 13.81
N ALA A 386 -5.90 -31.30 13.64
CA ALA A 386 -6.63 -31.98 14.71
C ALA A 386 -5.67 -32.85 15.55
N PRO A 387 -5.56 -32.66 16.88
CA PRO A 387 -4.77 -33.54 17.74
C PRO A 387 -5.48 -34.88 17.90
N HIS A 388 -4.79 -35.96 17.54
CA HIS A 388 -5.21 -37.33 17.84
C HIS A 388 -5.15 -37.58 19.34
N HIS A 389 -6.25 -37.43 20.06
CA HIS A 389 -6.47 -38.05 21.35
C HIS A 389 -7.45 -39.23 21.23
N LYS A 390 -6.91 -40.46 21.31
CA LYS A 390 -7.70 -41.65 21.61
C LYS A 390 -7.98 -41.70 23.08
N PRO A 391 -9.20 -41.96 23.54
CA PRO A 391 -9.48 -42.25 24.94
C PRO A 391 -9.18 -43.70 25.23
N THR A 392 -8.21 -43.98 26.11
CA THR A 392 -8.08 -45.27 26.80
C THR A 392 -8.75 -45.16 28.16
N ALA A 393 -9.85 -45.89 28.30
CA ALA A 393 -10.50 -46.11 29.57
C ALA A 393 -9.67 -47.13 30.38
N HIS A 394 -9.22 -46.76 31.56
CA HIS A 394 -8.97 -47.69 32.65
C HIS A 394 -9.39 -47.05 33.98
N ALA A 395 -10.38 -47.68 34.56
CA ALA A 395 -10.81 -47.45 35.93
C ALA A 395 -9.79 -48.07 36.91
N SER A 396 -9.47 -47.39 37.99
CA SER A 396 -9.61 -47.93 39.34
C SER A 396 -8.91 -47.09 40.42
N ARG A 397 -9.71 -46.80 41.41
CA ARG A 397 -9.47 -46.92 42.86
C ARG A 397 -8.64 -45.88 43.59
N ALA A 398 -9.35 -45.27 44.50
CA ALA A 398 -8.96 -44.38 45.58
C ALA A 398 -7.84 -44.92 46.49
N SER A 399 -6.99 -44.02 46.95
CA SER A 399 -6.48 -44.04 48.34
C SER A 399 -6.02 -42.64 48.75
N ALA A 400 -6.61 -42.17 49.83
CA ALA A 400 -6.26 -40.96 50.54
C ALA A 400 -5.00 -41.19 51.38
N HIS A 401 -4.03 -40.28 51.29
CA HIS A 401 -3.10 -40.04 52.39
C HIS A 401 -2.75 -38.57 52.47
N ALA A 402 -3.09 -37.98 53.59
CA ALA A 402 -2.69 -36.66 54.04
C ALA A 402 -1.24 -36.71 54.56
N VAL A 403 -0.41 -35.74 54.14
CA VAL A 403 0.84 -35.42 54.83
C VAL A 403 1.07 -33.91 54.76
N SER A 404 0.88 -33.30 55.91
CA SER A 404 1.68 -32.36 56.70
C SER A 404 2.52 -31.28 56.03
N HIS A 405 2.21 -30.05 56.39
CA HIS A 405 2.99 -28.83 56.24
C HIS A 405 4.40 -28.93 56.81
N ALA A 406 5.41 -28.51 56.04
CA ALA A 406 6.69 -28.05 56.55
C ALA A 406 7.03 -26.70 55.93
N SER A 407 7.15 -25.71 56.79
CA SER A 407 7.54 -24.32 56.52
C SER A 407 9.04 -24.22 56.21
N VAL A 408 9.40 -23.52 55.12
CA VAL A 408 10.78 -23.16 54.77
C VAL A 408 11.06 -21.74 55.27
N PRO A 409 12.18 -21.45 55.93
CA PRO A 409 12.51 -20.14 56.48
C PRO A 409 13.03 -19.16 55.42
N LYS A 410 12.65 -17.89 55.61
CA LYS A 410 12.98 -16.72 54.82
C LYS A 410 14.45 -16.31 55.08
N PRO A 411 15.26 -15.95 54.04
CA PRO A 411 16.61 -15.43 54.22
C PRO A 411 16.60 -13.97 54.71
N PRO A 412 17.64 -13.51 55.45
CA PRO A 412 17.72 -12.18 56.01
C PRO A 412 18.09 -11.11 55.01
N LEU A 413 17.60 -9.88 55.26
CA LEU A 413 17.85 -8.65 54.46
C LEU A 413 19.30 -8.15 54.66
N PRO A 414 19.93 -7.53 53.64
CA PRO A 414 21.25 -6.94 53.79
C PRO A 414 21.20 -5.58 54.51
N VAL A 415 22.19 -5.36 55.36
CA VAL A 415 22.45 -4.15 56.17
C VAL A 415 23.14 -3.11 55.31
N PRO A 416 22.80 -1.79 55.41
CA PRO A 416 23.47 -0.74 54.67
C PRO A 416 24.85 -0.40 55.28
N PRO A 417 25.83 0.03 54.49
CA PRO A 417 27.14 0.43 55.00
C PRO A 417 27.09 1.81 55.69
N SER A 418 27.74 1.87 56.86
CA SER A 418 27.96 3.05 57.65
C SER A 418 29.00 3.98 56.99
N LEU A 419 28.65 5.26 56.93
CA LEU A 419 29.58 6.37 56.59
C LEU A 419 30.61 6.54 57.71
N SER A 420 31.87 6.59 57.34
CA SER A 420 32.97 7.27 58.02
C SER A 420 33.86 7.94 57.00
#